data_1764bc9310e409cb1e33b16e502baf48
#
_entry.id   1764bc9310e409cb1e33b16e502baf48
#
_cell.length_a   1.000
_cell.length_b   1.000
_cell.length_c   1.000
_cell.angle_alpha   90.00
_cell.angle_beta   90.00
_cell.angle_gamma   90.00
#
_symmetry.space_group_name_H-M   'P 1'
#
loop_
_entity.id
_entity.type
_entity.pdbx_description
1 polymer ?
#
loop_
_entity_poly.entity_id
_entity_poly.type
_entity_poly.pdbx_seq_one_letter_code
_entity_poly.pdbx_strand_id
1 'polypeptide(L)'
;MTFLQHHDAPQQTEPSVGANAELVPAIRPSARATQRARPTLFLETLLATRLELLSRDGVWPSHTMAQRQRVLLALWAQRPEGLFEQHGTAASIDQCLHEAFASAGAGSKAQAAMALKRAYYLVCCTISADTSVRRDPGAPPDLRGRGNGNGRAHGKR
;
A
#
# COMPACT_ATOMS: atom_id res chain seq x y z
N MET A 1 -57.35 45.51 -5.66
CA MET A 1 -56.60 46.16 -6.75
C MET A 1 -55.61 45.17 -7.31
N THR A 2 -55.90 44.71 -8.51
CA THR A 2 -55.30 43.61 -9.24
C THR A 2 -54.20 44.17 -10.13
N PHE A 3 -52.98 43.62 -10.05
CA PHE A 3 -51.98 43.87 -11.10
C PHE A 3 -51.42 42.53 -11.56
N LEU A 4 -51.87 42.13 -12.74
CA LEU A 4 -51.27 41.08 -13.57
C LEU A 4 -50.07 41.69 -14.28
N GLN A 5 -48.89 41.10 -14.13
CA GLN A 5 -47.77 41.32 -15.02
C GLN A 5 -47.41 40.02 -15.73
N HIS A 6 -47.68 40.02 -17.01
CA HIS A 6 -47.12 39.12 -18.01
C HIS A 6 -45.61 39.31 -18.09
N HIS A 7 -44.84 38.26 -17.99
CA HIS A 7 -43.48 38.26 -18.47
C HIS A 7 -43.29 37.21 -19.57
N ASP A 8 -43.00 37.81 -20.74
CA ASP A 8 -42.56 37.20 -21.95
C ASP A 8 -41.34 36.24 -21.71
N ALA A 9 -41.38 35.04 -22.30
CA ALA A 9 -40.27 34.11 -22.34
C ALA A 9 -39.44 34.40 -23.60
N PRO A 10 -38.12 34.60 -23.50
CA PRO A 10 -37.26 34.59 -24.66
C PRO A 10 -36.92 33.14 -25.06
N GLN A 11 -37.21 32.81 -26.32
CA GLN A 11 -36.77 31.64 -27.02
C GLN A 11 -35.23 31.59 -27.06
N GLN A 12 -34.63 30.62 -26.44
CA GLN A 12 -33.22 30.33 -26.61
C GLN A 12 -33.02 29.34 -27.76
N THR A 13 -32.42 29.83 -28.82
CA THR A 13 -31.87 29.13 -29.95
C THR A 13 -30.75 28.22 -29.47
N GLU A 14 -30.90 26.92 -29.66
CA GLU A 14 -29.83 25.92 -29.46
C GLU A 14 -28.77 26.03 -30.57
N PRO A 15 -27.49 26.22 -30.26
CA PRO A 15 -26.42 25.95 -31.21
C PRO A 15 -26.08 24.47 -31.17
N SER A 16 -26.45 23.74 -32.22
CA SER A 16 -25.95 22.44 -32.56
C SER A 16 -24.45 22.53 -32.85
N VAL A 17 -23.63 22.26 -31.82
CA VAL A 17 -22.20 22.04 -31.99
C VAL A 17 -21.96 20.55 -31.95
N GLY A 18 -21.72 19.97 -33.13
CA GLY A 18 -21.17 18.64 -33.30
C GLY A 18 -19.77 18.58 -32.70
N ALA A 19 -19.66 18.11 -31.46
CA ALA A 19 -18.38 17.76 -30.84
C ALA A 19 -18.17 16.27 -31.07
N ASN A 20 -17.31 15.93 -32.05
CA ASN A 20 -16.63 14.67 -32.10
C ASN A 20 -15.80 14.51 -30.82
N ALA A 21 -16.41 13.98 -29.78
CA ALA A 21 -15.68 13.52 -28.59
C ALA A 21 -14.90 12.26 -29.01
N GLU A 22 -13.66 12.48 -29.39
CA GLU A 22 -12.65 11.45 -29.52
C GLU A 22 -12.61 10.68 -28.20
N LEU A 23 -13.17 9.47 -28.23
CA LEU A 23 -13.19 8.54 -27.10
C LEU A 23 -11.74 8.12 -26.82
N VAL A 24 -11.05 8.88 -25.98
CA VAL A 24 -9.80 8.44 -25.37
C VAL A 24 -10.16 7.21 -24.52
N PRO A 25 -9.68 6.01 -24.86
CA PRO A 25 -9.97 4.83 -24.07
C PRO A 25 -9.40 5.06 -22.67
N ALA A 26 -10.28 5.27 -21.70
CA ALA A 26 -9.90 5.32 -20.30
C ALA A 26 -9.25 3.97 -19.95
N ILE A 27 -7.93 3.96 -19.84
CA ILE A 27 -7.14 2.79 -19.42
C ILE A 27 -7.58 2.47 -18.00
N ARG A 28 -8.54 1.56 -17.86
CA ARG A 28 -8.95 1.04 -16.55
C ARG A 28 -7.78 0.23 -16.01
N PRO A 29 -7.19 0.62 -14.87
CA PRO A 29 -6.13 -0.17 -14.28
C PRO A 29 -6.63 -1.59 -14.05
N SER A 30 -5.85 -2.57 -14.47
CA SER A 30 -6.20 -3.99 -14.30
C SER A 30 -6.46 -4.24 -12.80
N ALA A 31 -7.52 -5.00 -12.48
CA ALA A 31 -7.85 -5.38 -11.09
C ALA A 31 -6.64 -6.00 -10.37
N ARG A 32 -5.76 -6.72 -11.10
CA ARG A 32 -4.48 -7.25 -10.58
C ARG A 32 -3.49 -6.15 -10.20
N ALA A 33 -3.42 -5.04 -10.95
CA ALA A 33 -2.55 -3.91 -10.62
C ALA A 33 -3.05 -3.20 -9.36
N THR A 34 -4.34 -3.00 -9.23
CA THR A 34 -4.97 -2.40 -8.05
C THR A 34 -4.77 -3.28 -6.80
N GLN A 35 -4.85 -4.60 -6.96
CA GLN A 35 -4.67 -5.53 -5.84
C GLN A 35 -3.22 -5.57 -5.33
N ARG A 36 -2.21 -5.37 -6.20
CA ARG A 36 -0.80 -5.27 -5.81
C ARG A 36 -0.44 -3.92 -5.18
N ALA A 37 -1.10 -2.85 -5.57
CA ALA A 37 -0.82 -1.50 -5.06
C ALA A 37 -1.21 -1.31 -3.59
N ARG A 38 -2.19 -2.06 -3.08
CA ARG A 38 -2.69 -1.91 -1.70
C ARG A 38 -1.70 -2.26 -0.60
N PRO A 39 -0.98 -3.42 -0.66
CA PRO A 39 0.04 -3.73 0.34
C PRO A 39 1.19 -2.72 0.35
N THR A 40 1.58 -2.21 -0.81
CA THR A 40 2.64 -1.20 -0.94
C THR A 40 2.24 0.10 -0.24
N LEU A 41 1.02 0.59 -0.49
CA LEU A 41 0.50 1.80 0.16
C LEU A 41 0.43 1.64 1.69
N PHE A 42 0.05 0.48 2.18
CA PHE A 42 0.05 0.20 3.62
C PHE A 42 1.46 0.24 4.20
N LEU A 43 2.45 -0.38 3.54
CA LEU A 43 3.85 -0.34 3.94
C LEU A 43 4.42 1.08 3.96
N GLU A 44 4.16 1.86 2.92
CA GLU A 44 4.57 3.26 2.83
C GLU A 44 3.96 4.10 3.96
N THR A 45 2.66 3.87 4.25
CA THR A 45 1.96 4.58 5.32
C THR A 45 2.49 4.19 6.71
N LEU A 46 2.81 2.89 6.95
CA LEU A 46 3.47 2.44 8.18
C LEU A 46 4.81 3.12 8.38
N LEU A 47 5.63 3.16 7.33
CA LEU A 47 6.95 3.78 7.39
C LEU A 47 6.86 5.29 7.63
N ALA A 48 5.99 5.99 6.88
CA ALA A 48 5.75 7.42 7.04
C ALA A 48 5.26 7.76 8.46
N THR A 49 4.32 6.97 8.98
CA THR A 49 3.79 7.15 10.35
C THR A 49 4.90 6.97 11.40
N ARG A 50 5.76 5.95 11.22
CA ARG A 50 6.89 5.71 12.12
C ARG A 50 7.91 6.85 12.06
N LEU A 51 8.26 7.34 10.88
CA LEU A 51 9.20 8.44 10.71
C LEU A 51 8.66 9.74 11.30
N GLU A 52 7.39 10.04 11.07
CA GLU A 52 6.73 11.22 11.65
C GLU A 52 6.73 11.15 13.19
N LEU A 53 6.45 9.97 13.75
CA LEU A 53 6.49 9.76 15.20
C LEU A 53 7.88 10.03 15.79
N LEU A 54 8.93 9.60 15.10
CA LEU A 54 10.32 9.75 15.57
C LEU A 54 10.89 11.16 15.35
N SER A 55 10.46 11.85 14.27
CA SER A 55 10.98 13.17 13.90
C SER A 55 10.41 14.32 14.75
N ARG A 56 9.28 14.12 15.42
CA ARG A 56 8.65 15.16 16.23
C ARG A 56 9.22 15.19 17.64
N ASP A 57 9.53 16.39 18.10
CA ASP A 57 9.80 16.63 19.50
C ASP A 57 8.48 16.70 20.29
N GLY A 58 8.42 16.08 21.45
CA GLY A 58 7.23 16.07 22.29
C GLY A 58 6.20 14.96 21.96
N VAL A 59 5.04 15.05 22.57
CA VAL A 59 3.93 14.09 22.41
C VAL A 59 3.19 14.36 21.11
N TRP A 60 2.74 13.31 20.46
CA TRP A 60 1.92 13.42 19.25
C TRP A 60 0.57 14.09 19.59
N PRO A 61 0.14 15.12 18.85
CA PRO A 61 -1.21 15.67 19.03
C PRO A 61 -2.27 14.58 18.84
N SER A 62 -3.25 14.52 19.74
CA SER A 62 -4.26 13.46 19.74
C SER A 62 -5.03 13.36 18.42
N HIS A 63 -5.32 14.50 17.77
CA HIS A 63 -5.98 14.51 16.47
C HIS A 63 -5.10 13.90 15.36
N THR A 64 -3.79 14.18 15.35
CA THR A 64 -2.84 13.60 14.38
C THR A 64 -2.74 12.09 14.60
N MET A 65 -2.61 11.65 15.85
CA MET A 65 -2.57 10.25 16.22
C MET A 65 -3.84 9.52 15.78
N ALA A 66 -5.01 10.06 16.09
CA ALA A 66 -6.29 9.47 15.70
C ALA A 66 -6.46 9.42 14.17
N GLN A 67 -5.99 10.43 13.44
CA GLN A 67 -6.00 10.43 11.99
C GLN A 67 -5.11 9.32 11.42
N ARG A 68 -3.86 9.19 11.90
CA ARG A 68 -2.92 8.15 11.47
C ARG A 68 -3.43 6.76 11.77
N GLN A 69 -3.98 6.56 12.96
CA GLN A 69 -4.62 5.30 13.33
C GLN A 69 -5.75 4.93 12.38
N ARG A 70 -6.66 5.87 12.11
CA ARG A 70 -7.80 5.64 11.20
C ARG A 70 -7.33 5.26 9.80
N VAL A 71 -6.33 5.96 9.25
CA VAL A 71 -5.80 5.68 7.92
C VAL A 71 -5.16 4.29 7.87
N LEU A 72 -4.31 3.95 8.84
CA LEU A 72 -3.66 2.64 8.87
C LEU A 72 -4.65 1.50 9.05
N LEU A 73 -5.63 1.64 9.94
CA LEU A 73 -6.68 0.62 10.12
C LEU A 73 -7.57 0.48 8.88
N ALA A 74 -7.90 1.58 8.19
CA ALA A 74 -8.67 1.53 6.96
C ALA A 74 -7.91 0.83 5.82
N LEU A 75 -6.61 1.08 5.67
CA LEU A 75 -5.76 0.39 4.70
C LEU A 75 -5.61 -1.09 5.07
N TRP A 76 -5.44 -1.40 6.35
CA TRP A 76 -5.35 -2.77 6.84
C TRP A 76 -6.65 -3.56 6.62
N ALA A 77 -7.81 -2.94 6.83
CA ALA A 77 -9.11 -3.55 6.54
C ALA A 77 -9.31 -3.88 5.05
N GLN A 78 -8.62 -3.18 4.15
CA GLN A 78 -8.65 -3.42 2.71
C GLN A 78 -7.58 -4.42 2.23
N ARG A 79 -6.90 -5.11 3.16
CA ARG A 79 -5.90 -6.12 2.80
C ARG A 79 -6.47 -7.22 1.90
N PRO A 80 -5.68 -7.81 1.00
CA PRO A 80 -6.11 -8.95 0.21
C PRO A 80 -6.47 -10.13 1.11
N GLU A 81 -7.64 -10.73 0.88
CA GLU A 81 -8.07 -11.94 1.57
C GLU A 81 -7.08 -13.08 1.31
N GLY A 82 -6.82 -13.89 2.33
CA GLY A 82 -5.94 -15.05 2.25
C GLY A 82 -4.44 -14.77 2.33
N LEU A 83 -3.98 -13.53 2.04
CA LEU A 83 -2.55 -13.25 2.04
C LEU A 83 -1.91 -13.28 3.44
N PHE A 84 -2.65 -12.84 4.46
CA PHE A 84 -2.15 -12.71 5.84
C PHE A 84 -2.76 -13.71 6.82
N GLU A 85 -3.57 -14.63 6.35
CA GLU A 85 -4.30 -15.58 7.22
C GLU A 85 -3.40 -16.73 7.69
N GLN A 86 -2.29 -16.95 7.00
CA GLN A 86 -1.35 -18.01 7.37
C GLN A 86 -0.67 -17.68 8.70
N HIS A 87 -0.61 -18.69 9.59
CA HIS A 87 0.15 -18.66 10.86
C HIS A 87 -0.21 -17.51 11.83
N GLY A 88 -1.43 -16.99 11.79
CA GLY A 88 -1.84 -15.93 12.70
C GLY A 88 -1.17 -14.57 12.43
N THR A 89 -0.58 -14.39 11.25
CA THR A 89 0.13 -13.16 10.88
C THR A 89 -0.78 -11.94 10.93
N ALA A 90 -2.04 -12.07 10.48
CA ALA A 90 -3.01 -10.99 10.55
C ALA A 90 -3.22 -10.53 11.99
N ALA A 91 -3.46 -11.46 12.93
CA ALA A 91 -3.63 -11.14 14.35
C ALA A 91 -2.37 -10.48 14.95
N SER A 92 -1.18 -10.93 14.55
CA SER A 92 0.08 -10.34 15.00
C SER A 92 0.25 -8.90 14.50
N ILE A 93 -0.15 -8.60 13.27
CA ILE A 93 -0.12 -7.24 12.72
C ILE A 93 -1.15 -6.36 13.43
N ASP A 94 -2.38 -6.85 13.65
CA ASP A 94 -3.41 -6.15 14.41
C ASP A 94 -2.92 -5.78 15.81
N GLN A 95 -2.30 -6.73 16.50
CA GLN A 95 -1.71 -6.49 17.83
C GLN A 95 -0.62 -5.41 17.77
N CYS A 96 0.30 -5.48 16.80
CA CYS A 96 1.34 -4.47 16.64
C CYS A 96 0.76 -3.06 16.38
N LEU A 97 -0.32 -2.94 15.61
CA LEU A 97 -0.98 -1.66 15.38
C LEU A 97 -1.62 -1.13 16.67
N HIS A 98 -2.30 -1.97 17.43
CA HIS A 98 -2.88 -1.60 18.72
C HIS A 98 -1.80 -1.15 19.74
N GLU A 99 -0.72 -1.92 19.87
CA GLU A 99 0.41 -1.59 20.74
C GLU A 99 1.06 -0.25 20.35
N ALA A 100 1.20 0.00 19.04
CA ALA A 100 1.80 1.23 18.54
C ALA A 100 1.00 2.46 18.95
N PHE A 101 -0.31 2.47 18.76
CA PHE A 101 -1.14 3.61 19.10
C PHE A 101 -1.39 3.75 20.61
N ALA A 102 -1.49 2.66 21.35
CA ALA A 102 -1.54 2.68 22.80
C ALA A 102 -0.26 3.28 23.39
N SER A 103 0.90 2.83 22.92
CA SER A 103 2.20 3.36 23.35
C SER A 103 2.40 4.82 22.97
N ALA A 104 1.97 5.23 21.78
CA ALA A 104 2.02 6.62 21.33
C ALA A 104 1.14 7.52 22.21
N GLY A 105 -0.06 7.06 22.56
CA GLY A 105 -0.96 7.76 23.47
C GLY A 105 -0.42 7.88 24.90
N ALA A 106 0.34 6.90 25.35
CA ALA A 106 1.05 6.92 26.63
C ALA A 106 2.38 7.73 26.59
N GLY A 107 2.71 8.35 25.45
CA GLY A 107 3.95 9.13 25.27
C GLY A 107 5.21 8.28 25.03
N SER A 108 5.09 6.96 24.94
CA SER A 108 6.20 6.01 24.72
C SER A 108 6.56 5.88 23.25
N LYS A 109 7.15 6.92 22.64
CA LYS A 109 7.48 6.95 21.21
C LYS A 109 8.36 5.79 20.75
N ALA A 110 9.35 5.42 21.54
CA ALA A 110 10.26 4.33 21.18
C ALA A 110 9.50 3.00 21.07
N GLN A 111 8.61 2.70 21.99
CA GLN A 111 7.78 1.51 21.96
C GLN A 111 6.81 1.54 20.77
N ALA A 112 6.15 2.66 20.55
CA ALA A 112 5.26 2.85 19.41
C ALA A 112 6.00 2.64 18.07
N ALA A 113 7.19 3.23 17.91
CA ALA A 113 8.02 3.08 16.72
C ALA A 113 8.51 1.64 16.52
N MET A 114 8.78 0.91 17.61
CA MET A 114 9.14 -0.51 17.57
C MET A 114 7.97 -1.39 17.14
N ALA A 115 6.77 -1.13 17.65
CA ALA A 115 5.57 -1.86 17.25
C ALA A 115 5.23 -1.63 15.75
N LEU A 116 5.30 -0.38 15.26
CA LEU A 116 5.14 -0.07 13.83
C LEU A 116 6.21 -0.76 12.96
N LYS A 117 7.46 -0.80 13.43
CA LYS A 117 8.55 -1.51 12.75
C LYS A 117 8.27 -3.00 12.66
N ARG A 118 7.78 -3.62 13.74
CA ARG A 118 7.40 -5.04 13.76
C ARG A 118 6.28 -5.33 12.76
N ALA A 119 5.22 -4.53 12.74
CA ALA A 119 4.15 -4.64 11.77
C ALA A 119 4.69 -4.56 10.33
N TYR A 120 5.55 -3.59 10.03
CA TYR A 120 6.20 -3.45 8.73
C TYR A 120 6.93 -4.72 8.29
N TYR A 121 7.76 -5.30 9.16
CA TYR A 121 8.49 -6.54 8.84
C TYR A 121 7.58 -7.74 8.62
N LEU A 122 6.53 -7.90 9.42
CA LEU A 122 5.55 -8.97 9.23
C LEU A 122 4.90 -8.89 7.85
N VAL A 123 4.51 -7.68 7.42
CA VAL A 123 3.93 -7.46 6.08
C VAL A 123 4.95 -7.79 4.99
N CYS A 124 6.19 -7.29 5.11
CA CYS A 124 7.25 -7.56 4.13
C CYS A 124 7.53 -9.06 3.99
N CYS A 125 7.68 -9.78 5.10
CA CYS A 125 7.93 -11.22 5.09
C CYS A 125 6.80 -11.98 4.41
N THR A 126 5.53 -11.62 4.70
CA THR A 126 4.38 -12.28 4.10
C THR A 126 4.31 -12.06 2.59
N ILE A 127 4.53 -10.83 2.11
CA ILE A 127 4.53 -10.52 0.68
C ILE A 127 5.68 -11.25 -0.03
N SER A 128 6.86 -11.32 0.61
CA SER A 128 8.02 -12.02 0.04
C SER A 128 7.78 -13.52 -0.05
N ALA A 129 7.16 -14.14 0.96
CA ALA A 129 6.82 -15.54 0.96
C ALA A 129 5.82 -15.88 -0.15
N ASP A 130 4.77 -15.07 -0.34
CA ASP A 130 3.77 -15.26 -1.41
C ASP A 130 4.42 -15.16 -2.81
N THR A 131 5.34 -14.22 -3.01
CA THR A 131 6.07 -14.10 -4.27
C THR A 131 7.00 -15.27 -4.55
N SER A 132 7.56 -15.89 -3.52
CA SER A 132 8.44 -17.07 -3.66
C SER A 132 7.65 -18.32 -4.03
N VAL A 133 6.47 -18.51 -3.44
CA VAL A 133 5.58 -19.64 -3.75
C VAL A 133 5.02 -19.55 -5.19
N ARG A 134 4.79 -18.35 -5.70
CA ARG A 134 4.31 -18.14 -7.08
C ARG A 134 5.39 -18.26 -8.16
N ARG A 135 6.66 -18.27 -7.77
CA ARG A 135 7.77 -18.64 -8.66
C ARG A 135 7.79 -20.14 -8.75
N ASP A 136 7.25 -20.64 -9.85
CA ASP A 136 7.09 -22.01 -10.30
C ASP A 136 7.99 -23.05 -9.59
N PRO A 137 7.45 -24.01 -8.80
CA PRO A 137 8.24 -25.03 -8.14
C PRO A 137 8.82 -26.06 -9.14
N GLY A 138 8.57 -25.91 -10.44
CA GLY A 138 8.94 -26.82 -11.49
C GLY A 138 10.12 -26.40 -12.37
N ALA A 139 10.69 -25.23 -12.22
CA ALA A 139 11.88 -24.86 -12.97
C ALA A 139 13.12 -25.59 -12.40
N PRO A 140 13.72 -26.56 -13.14
CA PRO A 140 14.94 -27.21 -12.66
C PRO A 140 16.02 -26.14 -12.47
N PRO A 141 16.87 -26.25 -11.40
CA PRO A 141 17.96 -25.32 -11.20
C PRO A 141 18.84 -25.34 -12.44
N ASP A 142 19.04 -24.16 -13.03
CA ASP A 142 19.82 -23.99 -14.24
C ASP A 142 21.28 -24.39 -13.95
N LEU A 143 21.65 -25.63 -14.26
CA LEU A 143 22.98 -26.19 -14.08
C LEU A 143 23.98 -25.65 -15.13
N ARG A 144 23.64 -24.60 -15.87
CA ARG A 144 24.52 -23.89 -16.79
C ARG A 144 25.43 -22.91 -16.07
N GLY A 145 26.36 -23.40 -15.26
CA GLY A 145 27.30 -22.49 -14.60
C GLY A 145 28.49 -23.13 -13.93
N ARG A 146 28.69 -24.43 -14.10
CA ARG A 146 29.86 -25.06 -13.50
C ARG A 146 30.71 -25.80 -14.53
N GLY A 147 31.24 -25.07 -15.50
CA GLY A 147 32.14 -25.56 -16.51
C GLY A 147 33.27 -24.56 -16.78
N ASN A 148 34.03 -24.19 -15.72
CA ASN A 148 35.30 -23.50 -15.95
C ASN A 148 36.41 -24.39 -15.34
N GLY A 149 36.71 -25.47 -16.08
CA GLY A 149 37.87 -26.31 -15.86
C GLY A 149 39.12 -25.54 -16.24
N ASN A 150 39.74 -24.86 -15.30
CA ASN A 150 41.04 -24.26 -15.46
C ASN A 150 42.11 -25.32 -15.33
N GLY A 151 42.30 -26.11 -16.40
CA GLY A 151 43.43 -27.04 -16.61
C GLY A 151 44.73 -26.27 -16.82
N ARG A 152 45.37 -25.86 -15.74
CA ARG A 152 46.74 -25.32 -15.80
C ARG A 152 47.71 -26.48 -15.71
N ALA A 153 48.11 -26.99 -16.89
CA ALA A 153 49.26 -27.90 -17.04
C ALA A 153 50.54 -27.19 -16.59
N HIS A 154 51.15 -27.69 -15.51
CA HIS A 154 52.53 -27.35 -15.12
C HIS A 154 53.46 -28.24 -15.91
N GLY A 155 54.08 -27.73 -16.97
CA GLY A 155 55.22 -28.30 -17.62
C GLY A 155 56.48 -28.08 -16.76
N LYS A 156 57.12 -29.20 -16.38
CA LYS A 156 58.47 -29.23 -15.83
C LYS A 156 59.50 -28.91 -16.92
N ARG A 157 60.42 -28.00 -16.59
CA ARG A 157 61.89 -28.17 -16.83
C ARG A 157 62.63 -27.20 -15.91
#